data_74b0a6c2bfd1bba7ac7e29983b431819
#
_entry.id   74b0a6c2bfd1bba7ac7e29983b431819
#
_cell.length_a   1.000
_cell.length_b   1.000
_cell.length_c   1.000
_cell.angle_alpha   90.00
_cell.angle_beta   90.00
_cell.angle_gamma   90.00
#
_symmetry.space_group_name_H-M   'P 1'
#
loop_
_entity.id
_entity.type
_entity.pdbx_description
1 polymer ?
#
loop_
_entity_poly.entity_id
_entity_poly.type
_entity_poly.pdbx_seq_one_letter_code
_entity_poly.pdbx_strand_id
1 'polypeptide(L)'
;MLPADVLKLAQQELCDWHGLGTSVMEISHRGKEFIQVAEEAEKDLRDLMNIPSNYKVLFCHGGGRGQFAGIPLNLLGDKTSADYVDAGYWAASAVKEAHKYCAPNVIDAKVSVDGLRGVKPMRDWQLSDGAAYLHYCPNETIDGIAIHETPDFGQDVVVAADFSSTILSSPLDVSRFGVIYAGAQKNIGPAGLTLVIVRDDLLGKAHKACPSILDYTVLNDNDSMFNTPVSYTHLTLPTT
;
A
#
# COMPACT_ATOMS: atom_id res chain seq x y z
N MET A 1 -3.90 9.59 -12.93
CA MET A 1 -3.86 11.06 -12.68
C MET A 1 -5.15 11.44 -11.99
N LEU A 2 -5.08 12.37 -11.04
CA LEU A 2 -6.28 12.89 -10.39
C LEU A 2 -7.22 13.52 -11.42
N PRO A 3 -8.55 13.40 -11.25
CA PRO A 3 -9.52 14.08 -12.07
C PRO A 3 -9.32 15.62 -12.05
N ALA A 4 -9.60 16.28 -13.18
CA ALA A 4 -9.40 17.72 -13.29
C ALA A 4 -10.26 18.52 -12.29
N ASP A 5 -11.44 18.01 -11.96
CA ASP A 5 -12.35 18.67 -11.02
C ASP A 5 -11.84 18.62 -9.59
N VAL A 6 -11.18 17.52 -9.18
CA VAL A 6 -10.49 17.42 -7.87
C VAL A 6 -9.36 18.45 -7.78
N LEU A 7 -8.58 18.64 -8.86
CA LEU A 7 -7.50 19.65 -8.88
C LEU A 7 -8.05 21.09 -8.82
N LYS A 8 -9.19 21.34 -9.50
CA LYS A 8 -9.86 22.67 -9.43
C LYS A 8 -10.39 22.95 -8.03
N LEU A 9 -11.00 21.95 -7.37
CA LEU A 9 -11.47 22.09 -6.00
C LEU A 9 -10.30 22.39 -5.05
N ALA A 10 -9.23 21.62 -5.12
CA ALA A 10 -8.03 21.87 -4.34
C ALA A 10 -7.43 23.27 -4.59
N GLN A 11 -7.46 23.77 -5.83
CA GLN A 11 -7.03 25.12 -6.16
C GLN A 11 -7.94 26.19 -5.52
N GLN A 12 -9.25 25.98 -5.53
CA GLN A 12 -10.22 26.93 -4.94
C GLN A 12 -10.07 27.02 -3.42
N GLU A 13 -9.79 25.91 -2.78
CA GLU A 13 -9.68 25.78 -1.33
C GLU A 13 -8.27 26.01 -0.79
N LEU A 14 -7.29 26.27 -1.66
CA LEU A 14 -5.88 26.33 -1.28
C LEU A 14 -5.57 27.41 -0.25
N CYS A 15 -6.27 28.55 -0.28
CA CYS A 15 -6.05 29.68 0.62
C CYS A 15 -7.13 29.82 1.70
N ASP A 16 -8.27 29.21 1.51
CA ASP A 16 -9.41 29.31 2.42
C ASP A 16 -10.25 28.04 2.36
N TRP A 17 -9.83 27.00 3.10
CA TRP A 17 -10.53 25.74 3.15
C TRP A 17 -11.79 25.86 4.01
N HIS A 18 -12.97 25.65 3.41
CA HIS A 18 -14.28 25.69 4.07
C HIS A 18 -14.55 27.00 4.88
N GLY A 19 -13.97 28.12 4.47
CA GLY A 19 -14.19 29.41 5.17
C GLY A 19 -13.40 29.57 6.46
N LEU A 20 -12.37 28.75 6.70
CA LEU A 20 -11.54 28.85 7.90
C LEU A 20 -10.47 29.95 7.81
N GLY A 21 -10.30 30.60 6.63
CA GLY A 21 -9.28 31.63 6.42
C GLY A 21 -7.84 31.09 6.37
N THR A 22 -7.68 29.77 6.18
CA THR A 22 -6.41 29.09 6.11
C THR A 22 -6.50 27.88 5.19
N SER A 23 -5.38 27.45 4.66
CA SER A 23 -5.29 26.20 3.88
C SER A 23 -5.46 24.99 4.78
N VAL A 24 -6.05 23.94 4.26
CA VAL A 24 -6.03 22.62 4.93
C VAL A 24 -4.59 22.12 5.13
N MET A 25 -3.61 22.56 4.32
CA MET A 25 -2.18 22.25 4.51
C MET A 25 -1.58 22.86 5.77
N GLU A 26 -2.21 23.91 6.33
CA GLU A 26 -1.71 24.67 7.48
C GLU A 26 -2.43 24.31 8.77
N ILE A 27 -3.59 23.65 8.73
CA ILE A 27 -4.32 23.21 9.93
C ILE A 27 -3.62 22.02 10.59
N SER A 28 -3.78 21.92 11.90
CA SER A 28 -3.20 20.82 12.67
C SER A 28 -3.84 19.47 12.25
N HIS A 29 -3.02 18.47 11.97
CA HIS A 29 -3.47 17.10 11.73
C HIS A 29 -4.19 16.47 12.94
N ARG A 30 -4.13 17.09 14.11
CA ARG A 30 -4.87 16.72 15.34
C ARG A 30 -6.10 17.61 15.57
N GLY A 31 -6.37 18.56 14.69
CA GLY A 31 -7.57 19.36 14.72
C GLY A 31 -8.78 18.56 14.24
N LYS A 32 -9.96 18.87 14.78
CA LYS A 32 -11.21 18.15 14.46
C LYS A 32 -11.54 18.20 12.96
N GLU A 33 -11.22 19.31 12.29
CA GLU A 33 -11.46 19.51 10.88
C GLU A 33 -10.64 18.55 10.02
N PHE A 34 -9.35 18.36 10.38
CA PHE A 34 -8.48 17.44 9.67
C PHE A 34 -8.81 15.96 9.97
N ILE A 35 -9.15 15.66 11.23
CA ILE A 35 -9.59 14.32 11.63
C ILE A 35 -10.81 13.92 10.80
N GLN A 36 -11.78 14.82 10.62
CA GLN A 36 -12.95 14.57 9.78
C GLN A 36 -12.55 14.23 8.33
N VAL A 37 -11.61 14.96 7.74
CA VAL A 37 -11.11 14.64 6.37
C VAL A 37 -10.52 13.24 6.31
N ALA A 38 -9.74 12.84 7.30
CA ALA A 38 -9.12 11.51 7.34
C ALA A 38 -10.17 10.39 7.51
N GLU A 39 -11.16 10.60 8.38
CA GLU A 39 -12.28 9.67 8.59
C GLU A 39 -13.14 9.51 7.33
N GLU A 40 -13.46 10.60 6.64
CA GLU A 40 -14.21 10.58 5.38
C GLU A 40 -13.42 9.84 4.29
N ALA A 41 -12.11 10.11 4.16
CA ALA A 41 -11.24 9.43 3.20
C ALA A 41 -11.14 7.92 3.47
N GLU A 42 -11.02 7.51 4.73
CA GLU A 42 -11.04 6.09 5.10
C GLU A 42 -12.38 5.44 4.77
N LYS A 43 -13.48 6.12 5.12
CA LYS A 43 -14.84 5.64 4.85
C LYS A 43 -15.05 5.43 3.35
N ASP A 44 -14.68 6.39 2.52
CA ASP A 44 -14.83 6.31 1.08
C ASP A 44 -14.00 5.16 0.49
N LEU A 45 -12.77 4.95 0.97
CA LEU A 45 -11.95 3.79 0.58
C LEU A 45 -12.62 2.47 0.96
N ARG A 46 -13.17 2.38 2.17
CA ARG A 46 -13.88 1.18 2.63
C ARG A 46 -15.09 0.87 1.77
N ASP A 47 -15.86 1.90 1.44
CA ASP A 47 -17.06 1.76 0.61
C ASP A 47 -16.70 1.37 -0.84
N LEU A 48 -15.70 2.03 -1.45
CA LEU A 48 -15.26 1.78 -2.82
C LEU A 48 -14.62 0.41 -3.03
N MET A 49 -13.86 -0.07 -2.06
CA MET A 49 -13.11 -1.32 -2.16
C MET A 49 -13.78 -2.49 -1.40
N ASN A 50 -14.92 -2.27 -0.76
CA ASN A 50 -15.58 -3.24 0.11
C ASN A 50 -14.62 -3.82 1.15
N ILE A 51 -13.83 -2.96 1.83
CA ILE A 51 -12.81 -3.38 2.79
C ILE A 51 -13.50 -4.02 4.01
N PRO A 52 -13.21 -5.30 4.33
CA PRO A 52 -13.80 -5.97 5.49
C PRO A 52 -13.43 -5.29 6.81
N SER A 53 -14.28 -5.44 7.83
CA SER A 53 -14.09 -4.79 9.13
C SER A 53 -12.85 -5.26 9.90
N ASN A 54 -12.34 -6.46 9.58
CA ASN A 54 -11.10 -7.01 10.13
C ASN A 54 -9.84 -6.54 9.42
N TYR A 55 -9.92 -5.42 8.67
CA TYR A 55 -8.78 -4.75 8.07
C TYR A 55 -8.65 -3.33 8.61
N LYS A 56 -7.42 -2.89 8.79
CA LYS A 56 -7.07 -1.51 9.12
C LYS A 56 -6.64 -0.78 7.86
N VAL A 57 -7.05 0.48 7.75
CA VAL A 57 -6.63 1.39 6.69
C VAL A 57 -5.67 2.40 7.30
N LEU A 58 -4.45 2.44 6.81
CA LEU A 58 -3.40 3.30 7.36
C LEU A 58 -2.91 4.26 6.29
N PHE A 59 -2.75 5.50 6.67
CA PHE A 59 -2.11 6.52 5.85
C PHE A 59 -0.68 6.72 6.31
N CYS A 60 0.27 6.36 5.46
CA CYS A 60 1.69 6.25 5.77
C CYS A 60 2.53 7.22 4.94
N HIS A 61 3.82 7.28 5.26
CA HIS A 61 4.84 8.01 4.50
C HIS A 61 5.65 7.09 3.59
N GLY A 62 6.43 7.69 2.68
CA GLY A 62 7.52 7.02 1.97
C GLY A 62 7.14 6.41 0.62
N GLY A 63 5.88 6.47 0.20
CA GLY A 63 5.44 5.86 -1.05
C GLY A 63 5.61 4.33 -1.06
N GLY A 64 5.50 3.70 -2.23
CA GLY A 64 5.70 2.25 -2.36
C GLY A 64 7.08 1.79 -1.90
N ARG A 65 8.13 2.60 -2.09
CA ARG A 65 9.48 2.25 -1.62
C ARG A 65 9.61 2.22 -0.10
N GLY A 66 8.86 3.05 0.62
CA GLY A 66 8.76 2.96 2.07
C GLY A 66 8.19 1.62 2.51
N GLN A 67 7.24 1.07 1.75
CA GLN A 67 6.64 -0.23 2.03
C GLN A 67 7.53 -1.42 1.64
N PHE A 68 8.48 -1.26 0.72
CA PHE A 68 9.49 -2.31 0.48
C PHE A 68 10.29 -2.62 1.76
N ALA A 69 10.50 -1.61 2.62
CA ALA A 69 11.07 -1.80 3.96
C ALA A 69 10.00 -2.12 5.02
N GLY A 70 8.84 -1.45 4.96
CA GLY A 70 7.75 -1.60 5.93
C GLY A 70 7.19 -3.02 5.97
N ILE A 71 6.99 -3.66 4.82
CA ILE A 71 6.46 -5.04 4.74
C ILE A 71 7.33 -6.04 5.52
N PRO A 72 8.64 -6.21 5.24
CA PRO A 72 9.46 -7.13 6.02
C PRO A 72 9.56 -6.75 7.49
N LEU A 73 9.63 -5.47 7.83
CA LEU A 73 9.70 -5.02 9.22
C LEU A 73 8.45 -5.33 10.04
N ASN A 74 7.27 -5.42 9.42
CA ASN A 74 6.01 -5.70 10.10
C ASN A 74 5.55 -7.16 9.99
N LEU A 75 5.94 -7.89 8.94
CA LEU A 75 5.37 -9.20 8.65
C LEU A 75 6.29 -10.39 8.91
N LEU A 76 7.60 -10.19 9.02
CA LEU A 76 8.54 -11.30 9.25
C LEU A 76 8.31 -11.97 10.61
N GLY A 77 7.98 -11.19 11.66
CA GLY A 77 7.95 -11.72 13.03
C GLY A 77 9.26 -12.42 13.38
N ASP A 78 9.18 -13.68 13.81
CA ASP A 78 10.35 -14.50 14.12
C ASP A 78 10.90 -15.30 12.92
N LYS A 79 10.28 -15.16 11.73
CA LYS A 79 10.71 -15.85 10.51
C LYS A 79 11.86 -15.10 9.83
N THR A 80 12.67 -15.86 9.10
CA THR A 80 13.88 -15.34 8.43
C THR A 80 13.78 -15.32 6.92
N SER A 81 12.64 -15.79 6.35
CA SER A 81 12.43 -15.86 4.91
C SER A 81 11.03 -15.44 4.51
N ALA A 82 10.92 -14.93 3.28
CA ALA A 82 9.66 -14.61 2.63
C ALA A 82 9.79 -14.86 1.12
N ASP A 83 8.67 -15.10 0.45
CA ASP A 83 8.62 -15.30 -0.99
C ASP A 83 8.40 -13.97 -1.71
N TYR A 84 9.15 -13.75 -2.78
CA TYR A 84 9.05 -12.57 -3.62
C TYR A 84 8.95 -12.97 -5.09
N VAL A 85 7.90 -12.54 -5.76
CA VAL A 85 7.71 -12.79 -7.18
C VAL A 85 8.41 -11.71 -7.99
N ASP A 86 9.44 -12.06 -8.74
CA ASP A 86 10.12 -11.16 -9.67
C ASP A 86 9.45 -11.23 -11.05
N ALA A 87 8.59 -10.25 -11.32
CA ALA A 87 7.94 -10.07 -12.62
C ALA A 87 8.50 -8.86 -13.39
N GLY A 88 9.30 -8.01 -12.77
CA GLY A 88 9.87 -6.82 -13.40
C GLY A 88 10.63 -5.90 -12.44
N TYR A 89 10.81 -4.65 -12.85
CA TYR A 89 11.68 -3.68 -12.16
C TYR A 89 11.27 -3.39 -10.70
N TRP A 90 9.97 -3.24 -10.45
CA TRP A 90 9.48 -2.89 -9.10
C TRP A 90 9.60 -4.07 -8.15
N ALA A 91 9.24 -5.26 -8.63
CA ALA A 91 9.42 -6.49 -7.87
C ALA A 91 10.90 -6.75 -7.55
N ALA A 92 11.81 -6.61 -8.53
CA ALA A 92 13.25 -6.71 -8.31
C ALA A 92 13.77 -5.67 -7.30
N SER A 93 13.19 -4.46 -7.31
CA SER A 93 13.53 -3.42 -6.31
C SER A 93 13.07 -3.79 -4.91
N ALA A 94 11.89 -4.41 -4.77
CA ALA A 94 11.40 -4.92 -3.49
C ALA A 94 12.28 -6.08 -2.97
N VAL A 95 12.67 -7.02 -3.83
CA VAL A 95 13.63 -8.09 -3.52
C VAL A 95 14.94 -7.51 -2.98
N LYS A 96 15.49 -6.51 -3.69
CA LYS A 96 16.74 -5.86 -3.28
C LYS A 96 16.65 -5.24 -1.89
N GLU A 97 15.52 -4.63 -1.57
CA GLU A 97 15.29 -4.07 -0.22
C GLU A 97 15.13 -5.19 0.82
N ALA A 98 14.38 -6.25 0.50
CA ALA A 98 14.12 -7.37 1.39
C ALA A 98 15.39 -8.09 1.88
N HIS A 99 16.44 -8.15 1.06
CA HIS A 99 17.74 -8.74 1.45
C HIS A 99 18.39 -8.07 2.67
N LYS A 100 17.95 -6.88 3.05
CA LYS A 100 18.42 -6.20 4.27
C LYS A 100 17.81 -6.77 5.54
N TYR A 101 16.68 -7.45 5.43
CA TYR A 101 15.84 -7.89 6.54
C TYR A 101 15.69 -9.41 6.63
N CYS A 102 15.73 -10.10 5.49
CA CYS A 102 15.51 -11.55 5.43
C CYS A 102 16.30 -12.20 4.28
N ALA A 103 16.20 -13.53 4.18
CA ALA A 103 16.61 -14.29 3.01
C ALA A 103 15.40 -14.48 2.07
N PRO A 104 15.14 -13.59 1.08
CA PRO A 104 14.01 -13.75 0.20
C PRO A 104 14.24 -14.95 -0.74
N ASN A 105 13.21 -15.81 -0.85
CA ASN A 105 13.11 -16.75 -1.96
C ASN A 105 12.52 -16.00 -3.17
N VAL A 106 13.31 -15.91 -4.24
CA VAL A 106 12.93 -15.17 -5.44
C VAL A 106 12.32 -16.11 -6.46
N ILE A 107 11.03 -15.91 -6.73
CA ILE A 107 10.29 -16.65 -7.74
C ILE A 107 10.40 -15.88 -9.05
N ASP A 108 11.24 -16.30 -9.97
CA ASP A 108 11.32 -15.71 -11.31
C ASP A 108 10.07 -16.07 -12.13
N ALA A 109 9.16 -15.13 -12.21
CA ALA A 109 7.91 -15.28 -12.93
C ALA A 109 7.96 -14.75 -14.37
N LYS A 110 9.07 -14.17 -14.81
CA LYS A 110 9.21 -13.59 -16.17
C LYS A 110 9.20 -14.68 -17.22
N VAL A 111 8.47 -14.45 -18.30
CA VAL A 111 8.48 -15.28 -19.52
C VAL A 111 8.60 -14.40 -20.76
N SER A 112 9.10 -14.98 -21.84
CA SER A 112 9.08 -14.37 -23.16
C SER A 112 8.56 -15.40 -24.16
N VAL A 113 7.49 -15.04 -24.87
CA VAL A 113 6.89 -15.86 -25.93
C VAL A 113 6.82 -15.01 -27.19
N ASP A 114 7.44 -15.47 -28.26
CA ASP A 114 7.50 -14.76 -29.55
C ASP A 114 8.00 -13.30 -29.45
N GLY A 115 8.95 -13.06 -28.54
CA GLY A 115 9.50 -11.73 -28.28
C GLY A 115 8.62 -10.83 -27.41
N LEU A 116 7.45 -11.27 -27.00
CA LEU A 116 6.57 -10.58 -26.08
C LEU A 116 6.90 -10.96 -24.63
N ARG A 117 6.96 -9.95 -23.77
CA ARG A 117 7.12 -10.15 -22.33
C ARG A 117 5.80 -10.59 -21.70
N GLY A 118 5.88 -11.48 -20.74
CA GLY A 118 4.75 -11.97 -19.99
C GLY A 118 5.16 -12.45 -18.60
N VAL A 119 4.22 -13.02 -17.89
CA VAL A 119 4.40 -13.57 -16.55
C VAL A 119 3.83 -14.97 -16.46
N LYS A 120 4.48 -15.85 -15.71
CA LYS A 120 3.95 -17.18 -15.38
C LYS A 120 2.66 -17.05 -14.59
N PRO A 121 1.64 -17.89 -14.84
CA PRO A 121 0.42 -17.89 -14.04
C PRO A 121 0.73 -18.21 -12.58
N MET A 122 -0.09 -17.69 -11.65
CA MET A 122 0.12 -17.84 -10.20
C MET A 122 0.22 -19.30 -9.74
N ARG A 123 -0.49 -20.23 -10.40
CA ARG A 123 -0.43 -21.67 -10.10
C ARG A 123 0.96 -22.29 -10.31
N ASP A 124 1.82 -21.65 -11.08
CA ASP A 124 3.18 -22.12 -11.38
C ASP A 124 4.23 -21.48 -10.47
N TRP A 125 3.84 -20.60 -9.55
CA TRP A 125 4.74 -20.00 -8.56
C TRP A 125 5.08 -21.02 -7.48
N GLN A 126 6.37 -21.24 -7.27
CA GLN A 126 6.85 -22.20 -6.28
C GLN A 126 7.10 -21.50 -4.95
N LEU A 127 6.09 -21.58 -4.08
CA LEU A 127 6.15 -20.99 -2.73
C LEU A 127 7.01 -21.88 -1.80
N SER A 128 7.70 -21.22 -0.87
CA SER A 128 8.51 -21.90 0.14
C SER A 128 7.66 -22.33 1.33
N ASP A 129 7.87 -23.53 1.83
CA ASP A 129 7.31 -23.95 3.09
C ASP A 129 7.77 -23.02 4.23
N GLY A 130 6.81 -22.49 4.98
CA GLY A 130 7.10 -21.68 6.15
C GLY A 130 7.56 -20.23 5.88
N ALA A 131 7.52 -19.73 4.64
CA ALA A 131 7.74 -18.33 4.36
C ALA A 131 6.82 -17.41 5.22
N ALA A 132 7.27 -16.21 5.55
CA ALA A 132 6.50 -15.29 6.35
C ALA A 132 5.30 -14.75 5.57
N TYR A 133 5.53 -14.44 4.31
CA TYR A 133 4.54 -13.90 3.37
C TYR A 133 5.01 -14.12 1.93
N LEU A 134 4.08 -13.93 0.99
CA LEU A 134 4.33 -13.79 -0.44
C LEU A 134 4.18 -12.32 -0.82
N HIS A 135 5.20 -11.74 -1.47
CA HIS A 135 5.14 -10.38 -2.01
C HIS A 135 5.14 -10.39 -3.54
N TYR A 136 4.29 -9.55 -4.15
CA TYR A 136 4.33 -9.31 -5.59
C TYR A 136 3.85 -7.91 -5.98
N CYS A 137 4.17 -7.51 -7.22
CA CYS A 137 3.67 -6.28 -7.84
C CYS A 137 2.68 -6.66 -8.95
N PRO A 138 1.37 -6.40 -8.79
CA PRO A 138 0.37 -6.73 -9.81
C PRO A 138 0.59 -6.02 -11.14
N ASN A 139 1.32 -4.90 -11.16
CA ASN A 139 1.57 -4.15 -12.39
C ASN A 139 2.99 -3.55 -12.41
N GLU A 140 3.78 -4.04 -13.34
CA GLU A 140 5.15 -3.60 -13.62
C GLU A 140 5.13 -2.52 -14.71
N THR A 141 5.00 -1.25 -14.29
CA THR A 141 4.79 -0.11 -15.21
C THR A 141 5.98 0.17 -16.13
N ILE A 142 7.20 -0.22 -15.74
CA ILE A 142 8.41 -0.05 -16.57
C ILE A 142 8.50 -1.16 -17.62
N ASP A 143 8.16 -2.39 -17.22
CA ASP A 143 8.26 -3.57 -18.09
C ASP A 143 7.02 -3.80 -18.95
N GLY A 144 5.91 -3.12 -18.64
CA GLY A 144 4.64 -3.26 -19.34
C GLY A 144 3.95 -4.60 -19.08
N ILE A 145 4.10 -5.14 -17.87
CA ILE A 145 3.51 -6.43 -17.45
C ILE A 145 2.44 -6.18 -16.41
N ALA A 146 1.28 -6.82 -16.56
CA ALA A 146 0.21 -6.82 -15.57
C ALA A 146 -0.19 -8.26 -15.20
N ILE A 147 -0.45 -8.47 -13.91
CA ILE A 147 -0.92 -9.73 -13.33
C ILE A 147 -2.37 -9.49 -12.89
N HIS A 148 -3.31 -10.04 -13.64
CA HIS A 148 -4.75 -9.85 -13.40
C HIS A 148 -5.37 -10.96 -12.55
N GLU A 149 -4.60 -12.01 -12.26
CA GLU A 149 -5.08 -13.11 -11.43
C GLU A 149 -5.26 -12.65 -9.98
N THR A 150 -6.33 -13.14 -9.35
CA THR A 150 -6.55 -12.96 -7.91
C THR A 150 -5.80 -14.06 -7.16
N PRO A 151 -5.03 -13.75 -6.10
CA PRO A 151 -4.31 -14.76 -5.33
C PRO A 151 -5.26 -15.82 -4.72
N ASP A 152 -4.88 -17.09 -4.88
CA ASP A 152 -5.56 -18.22 -4.25
C ASP A 152 -4.55 -19.28 -3.78
N PHE A 153 -3.77 -18.92 -2.76
CA PHE A 153 -2.73 -19.78 -2.19
C PHE A 153 -3.15 -20.45 -0.87
N GLY A 154 -4.44 -20.39 -0.54
CA GLY A 154 -4.95 -20.87 0.73
C GLY A 154 -4.86 -19.85 1.87
N GLN A 155 -5.47 -20.16 3.00
CA GLN A 155 -5.63 -19.24 4.13
C GLN A 155 -4.34 -18.99 4.92
N ASP A 156 -3.39 -19.92 4.84
CA ASP A 156 -2.13 -19.85 5.60
C ASP A 156 -1.08 -18.96 4.95
N VAL A 157 -1.27 -18.59 3.67
CA VAL A 157 -0.35 -17.72 2.94
C VAL A 157 -0.76 -16.26 3.09
N VAL A 158 0.08 -15.48 3.75
CA VAL A 158 -0.10 -14.03 3.83
C VAL A 158 0.40 -13.39 2.53
N VAL A 159 -0.49 -12.79 1.76
CA VAL A 159 -0.13 -12.10 0.51
C VAL A 159 0.01 -10.61 0.75
N ALA A 160 1.16 -10.04 0.40
CA ALA A 160 1.44 -8.61 0.40
C ALA A 160 1.61 -8.11 -1.05
N ALA A 161 0.91 -7.05 -1.46
CA ALA A 161 0.93 -6.62 -2.85
C ALA A 161 1.02 -5.10 -3.03
N ASP A 162 1.85 -4.68 -4.02
CA ASP A 162 2.04 -3.29 -4.43
C ASP A 162 1.02 -2.87 -5.49
N PHE A 163 -0.05 -2.24 -5.06
CA PHE A 163 -1.09 -1.70 -5.94
C PHE A 163 -0.87 -0.22 -6.33
N SER A 164 0.32 0.34 -6.15
CA SER A 164 0.59 1.77 -6.41
C SER A 164 0.13 2.26 -7.79
N SER A 165 0.12 1.41 -8.80
CA SER A 165 -0.29 1.80 -10.15
C SER A 165 -1.72 1.41 -10.52
N THR A 166 -2.38 0.59 -9.73
CA THR A 166 -3.67 -0.02 -10.09
C THR A 166 -4.75 0.08 -9.01
N ILE A 167 -4.43 0.64 -7.84
CA ILE A 167 -5.42 0.85 -6.78
C ILE A 167 -6.62 1.65 -7.33
N LEU A 168 -7.84 1.21 -7.03
CA LEU A 168 -9.11 1.80 -7.51
C LEU A 168 -9.28 1.84 -9.04
N SER A 169 -8.49 1.09 -9.83
CA SER A 169 -8.68 1.02 -11.28
C SER A 169 -9.55 -0.16 -11.73
N SER A 170 -9.77 -1.13 -10.86
CA SER A 170 -10.66 -2.27 -11.09
C SER A 170 -11.14 -2.84 -9.74
N PRO A 171 -12.25 -3.59 -9.72
CA PRO A 171 -12.69 -4.31 -8.52
C PRO A 171 -11.59 -5.22 -7.98
N LEU A 172 -11.46 -5.29 -6.66
CA LEU A 172 -10.46 -6.10 -5.96
C LEU A 172 -11.11 -6.78 -4.76
N ASP A 173 -10.91 -8.10 -4.64
CA ASP A 173 -11.29 -8.83 -3.42
C ASP A 173 -10.18 -8.67 -2.36
N VAL A 174 -10.36 -7.69 -1.47
CA VAL A 174 -9.42 -7.38 -0.39
C VAL A 174 -9.16 -8.58 0.52
N SER A 175 -10.15 -9.47 0.69
CA SER A 175 -10.05 -10.62 1.59
C SER A 175 -8.98 -11.65 1.18
N ARG A 176 -8.49 -11.57 -0.06
CA ARG A 176 -7.42 -12.44 -0.60
C ARG A 176 -6.01 -11.99 -0.20
N PHE A 177 -5.90 -10.87 0.50
CA PHE A 177 -4.61 -10.26 0.85
C PHE A 177 -4.46 -10.14 2.37
N GLY A 178 -3.24 -10.32 2.85
CA GLY A 178 -2.87 -9.89 4.19
C GLY A 178 -2.56 -8.40 4.24
N VAL A 179 -1.87 -7.89 3.21
CA VAL A 179 -1.54 -6.47 3.07
C VAL A 179 -1.66 -6.03 1.61
N ILE A 180 -2.38 -4.94 1.38
CA ILE A 180 -2.37 -4.17 0.14
C ILE A 180 -1.74 -2.83 0.45
N TYR A 181 -0.80 -2.37 -0.39
CA TYR A 181 -0.29 -1.01 -0.25
C TYR A 181 -0.20 -0.30 -1.60
N ALA A 182 -0.23 1.03 -1.54
CA ALA A 182 -0.18 1.86 -2.74
C ALA A 182 0.44 3.24 -2.44
N GLY A 183 1.46 3.62 -3.20
CA GLY A 183 1.86 5.03 -3.27
C GLY A 183 0.78 5.84 -4.01
N ALA A 184 0.33 6.94 -3.41
CA ALA A 184 -0.83 7.68 -3.90
C ALA A 184 -0.62 8.41 -5.24
N GLN A 185 0.62 8.77 -5.57
CA GLN A 185 0.98 9.70 -6.65
C GLN A 185 0.51 9.32 -8.07
N LYS A 186 0.01 8.12 -8.27
CA LYS A 186 -0.44 7.69 -9.61
C LYS A 186 -1.94 7.87 -9.79
N ASN A 187 -2.76 7.38 -8.85
CA ASN A 187 -4.20 7.27 -9.05
C ASN A 187 -5.07 7.84 -7.94
N ILE A 188 -4.58 7.98 -6.72
CA ILE A 188 -5.41 8.32 -5.56
C ILE A 188 -4.99 9.58 -4.80
N GLY A 189 -3.85 10.18 -5.09
CA GLY A 189 -3.42 11.34 -4.31
C GLY A 189 -2.08 11.94 -4.72
N PRO A 190 -1.49 12.79 -3.89
CA PRO A 190 -0.19 13.41 -4.12
C PRO A 190 0.96 12.44 -3.85
N ALA A 191 2.16 12.83 -4.30
CA ALA A 191 3.39 12.14 -3.93
C ALA A 191 3.66 12.28 -2.42
N GLY A 192 4.16 11.21 -1.81
CA GLY A 192 4.51 11.17 -0.38
C GLY A 192 3.50 10.41 0.48
N LEU A 193 2.22 10.43 0.14
CA LEU A 193 1.21 9.61 0.80
C LEU A 193 1.31 8.16 0.33
N THR A 194 1.17 7.24 1.27
CA THR A 194 1.06 5.80 1.03
C THR A 194 -0.16 5.26 1.74
N LEU A 195 -1.03 4.59 1.01
CA LEU A 195 -2.12 3.81 1.57
C LEU A 195 -1.61 2.42 1.94
N VAL A 196 -1.97 1.92 3.13
CA VAL A 196 -1.78 0.53 3.54
C VAL A 196 -3.11 0.00 4.05
N ILE A 197 -3.56 -1.12 3.51
CA ILE A 197 -4.73 -1.88 3.99
C ILE A 197 -4.16 -3.18 4.53
N VAL A 198 -4.25 -3.38 5.83
CA VAL A 198 -3.63 -4.53 6.54
C VAL A 198 -4.67 -5.28 7.37
N ARG A 199 -4.64 -6.61 7.28
CA ARG A 199 -5.50 -7.47 8.11
C ARG A 199 -5.08 -7.34 9.58
N ASP A 200 -6.04 -7.23 10.49
CA ASP A 200 -5.80 -6.88 11.90
C ASP A 200 -4.98 -7.93 12.68
N ASP A 201 -5.08 -9.22 12.31
CA ASP A 201 -4.26 -10.29 12.89
C ASP A 201 -2.75 -10.19 12.59
N LEU A 202 -2.37 -9.33 11.64
CA LEU A 202 -0.98 -9.07 11.26
C LEU A 202 -0.34 -7.93 12.04
N LEU A 203 -1.11 -7.16 12.81
CA LEU A 203 -0.57 -6.13 13.70
C LEU A 203 0.16 -6.75 14.90
N GLY A 204 1.01 -5.98 15.55
CA GLY A 204 1.74 -6.40 16.75
C GLY A 204 2.92 -7.35 16.49
N LYS A 205 3.32 -7.52 15.24
CA LYS A 205 4.43 -8.41 14.84
C LYS A 205 5.67 -7.65 14.35
N ALA A 206 5.68 -6.34 14.50
CA ALA A 206 6.78 -5.52 14.02
C ALA A 206 8.11 -5.92 14.67
N HIS A 207 9.17 -6.01 13.86
CA HIS A 207 10.51 -6.26 14.35
C HIS A 207 10.95 -5.14 15.30
N LYS A 208 11.67 -5.49 16.38
CA LYS A 208 12.12 -4.53 17.42
C LYS A 208 12.92 -3.32 16.89
N ALA A 209 13.54 -3.44 15.73
CA ALA A 209 14.25 -2.36 15.06
C ALA A 209 13.38 -1.61 14.06
N CYS A 210 12.06 -1.90 13.98
CA CYS A 210 11.15 -1.17 13.14
C CYS A 210 11.02 0.27 13.67
N PRO A 211 11.32 1.29 12.85
CA PRO A 211 11.03 2.67 13.25
C PRO A 211 9.53 2.85 13.49
N SER A 212 9.15 3.57 14.55
CA SER A 212 7.75 3.79 14.91
C SER A 212 6.90 4.36 13.75
N ILE A 213 7.53 5.14 12.87
CA ILE A 213 6.87 5.71 11.68
C ILE A 213 6.51 4.65 10.60
N LEU A 214 7.08 3.46 10.68
CA LEU A 214 6.79 2.32 9.79
C LEU A 214 6.06 1.19 10.51
N ASP A 215 5.89 1.26 11.83
CA ASP A 215 5.19 0.26 12.63
C ASP A 215 3.67 0.41 12.44
N TYR A 216 3.05 -0.60 11.85
CA TYR A 216 1.60 -0.57 11.57
C TYR A 216 0.75 -0.51 12.83
N THR A 217 1.22 -1.06 13.95
CA THR A 217 0.52 -0.96 15.24
C THR A 217 0.54 0.45 15.76
N VAL A 218 1.71 1.10 15.74
CA VAL A 218 1.83 2.51 16.15
C VAL A 218 0.98 3.42 15.28
N LEU A 219 0.96 3.18 13.97
CA LEU A 219 0.12 3.96 13.04
C LEU A 219 -1.37 3.73 13.31
N ASN A 220 -1.80 2.48 13.54
CA ASN A 220 -3.18 2.14 13.88
C ASN A 220 -3.62 2.80 15.19
N ASP A 221 -2.80 2.70 16.25
CA ASP A 221 -3.13 3.22 17.57
C ASP A 221 -3.18 4.76 17.64
N ASN A 222 -2.74 5.42 16.58
CA ASN A 222 -2.78 6.87 16.43
C ASN A 222 -3.62 7.32 15.22
N ASP A 223 -4.52 6.49 14.70
CA ASP A 223 -5.37 6.80 13.54
C ASP A 223 -4.58 7.42 12.37
N SER A 224 -3.38 6.89 12.12
CA SER A 224 -2.39 7.41 11.18
C SER A 224 -1.83 8.80 11.47
N MET A 225 -2.21 9.43 12.58
CA MET A 225 -1.79 10.80 12.97
C MET A 225 -0.52 10.83 13.83
N PHE A 226 0.27 9.74 13.82
CA PHE A 226 1.51 9.64 14.58
C PHE A 226 2.54 10.70 14.17
N ASN A 227 2.61 11.03 12.88
CA ASN A 227 3.60 11.98 12.35
C ASN A 227 2.94 13.12 11.54
N THR A 228 3.38 14.36 11.80
CA THR A 228 2.85 15.60 11.23
C THR A 228 2.87 15.66 9.67
N PRO A 229 3.90 15.22 8.93
CA PRO A 229 3.92 15.33 7.47
C PRO A 229 2.79 14.59 6.75
N VAL A 230 2.04 13.72 7.40
CA VAL A 230 0.86 13.08 6.79
C VAL A 230 -0.26 14.08 6.54
N SER A 231 -0.31 15.19 7.29
CA SER A 231 -1.48 16.05 7.37
C SER A 231 -1.93 16.67 6.04
N TYR A 232 -1.05 17.16 5.18
CA TYR A 232 -1.50 17.73 3.91
C TYR A 232 -1.53 16.73 2.76
N THR A 233 -1.00 15.54 2.92
CA THR A 233 -1.02 14.50 1.88
C THR A 233 -2.37 13.79 1.77
N HIS A 234 -3.24 13.88 2.78
CA HIS A 234 -4.59 13.31 2.75
C HIS A 234 -5.59 14.06 1.87
N LEU A 235 -5.25 15.26 1.42
CA LEU A 235 -6.16 16.23 0.80
C LEU A 235 -6.75 15.86 -0.55
N THR A 236 -6.34 14.80 -1.16
CA THR A 236 -6.64 14.55 -2.57
C THR A 236 -7.25 13.18 -2.84
N LEU A 237 -7.76 12.50 -1.83
CA LEU A 237 -8.67 11.39 -2.08
C LEU A 237 -9.96 11.97 -2.65
N PRO A 238 -10.46 11.46 -3.79
CA PRO A 238 -11.69 11.95 -4.36
C PRO A 238 -12.83 11.61 -3.40
N THR A 239 -13.31 12.62 -2.68
CA THR A 239 -14.66 12.56 -2.13
C THR A 239 -15.59 12.65 -3.34
N THR A 240 -16.36 11.60 -3.58
CA THR A 240 -17.34 11.51 -4.68
C THR A 240 -18.44 12.54 -4.57
#